data_e3f39a241e3e65f876c4ee73309fa376
#
_entry.id   e3f39a241e3e65f876c4ee73309fa376
#
_cell.length_a   1.000
_cell.length_b   1.000
_cell.length_c   1.000
_cell.angle_alpha   90.00
_cell.angle_beta   90.00
_cell.angle_gamma   90.00
#
_symmetry.space_group_name_H-M   'P 1'
#
loop_
_entity.id
_entity.type
_entity.pdbx_description
1 polymer ?
#
loop_
_entity_poly.entity_id
_entity_poly.type
_entity_poly.pdbx_seq_one_letter_code
_entity_poly.pdbx_strand_id
1 'polypeptide(L)'
;MTQTIGIIGSGLVGGALARLAVDAGYNVVLSNSRGPETISGLVQELGPLARAGTVDEAIAAGDIIALPLPLASFEALPADKLAGKVVLDQTNYYPEFWRNAELDNLALTSSELVQRHLKDSIVIKGLHNFDWNHMYSNARPKGDAERMTIPVAGDDDDAKRLVTQFLKSIGYDVVDAGSLAESWRIEPGAPIYFWPYAPVVPDGLTEDEEKRHYLEAPVPPVTTETARKMIDRAVRPSPVGGTLASMPPAHVAIFLALASGNTVQK
;
A
#
# COMPACT_ATOMS: atom_id res chain seq x y z
N MET A 1 -14.81 16.88 -13.53
CA MET A 1 -13.99 17.39 -12.42
C MET A 1 -12.86 16.38 -12.21
N THR A 2 -11.65 16.83 -11.98
CA THR A 2 -10.52 15.95 -11.65
C THR A 2 -10.76 15.37 -10.26
N GLN A 3 -10.67 14.04 -10.12
CA GLN A 3 -10.83 13.37 -8.82
C GLN A 3 -9.68 13.73 -7.88
N THR A 4 -9.95 13.71 -6.59
CA THR A 4 -8.99 13.99 -5.53
C THR A 4 -8.70 12.73 -4.70
N ILE A 5 -7.45 12.46 -4.43
CA ILE A 5 -7.02 11.40 -3.51
C ILE A 5 -6.61 12.05 -2.19
N GLY A 6 -7.32 11.72 -1.12
CA GLY A 6 -6.92 12.06 0.24
C GLY A 6 -5.97 10.99 0.76
N ILE A 7 -4.78 11.37 1.20
CA ILE A 7 -3.77 10.43 1.71
C ILE A 7 -3.49 10.71 3.18
N ILE A 8 -3.79 9.75 4.04
CA ILE A 8 -3.51 9.82 5.47
C ILE A 8 -2.25 9.00 5.78
N GLY A 9 -1.11 9.66 5.80
CA GLY A 9 0.20 9.07 5.98
C GLY A 9 1.16 9.53 4.87
N SER A 10 2.16 10.33 5.22
CA SER A 10 3.13 10.92 4.31
C SER A 10 4.52 10.28 4.41
N GLY A 11 4.58 9.03 4.84
CA GLY A 11 5.80 8.23 4.86
C GLY A 11 6.22 7.80 3.43
N LEU A 12 7.14 6.85 3.36
CA LEU A 12 7.68 6.34 2.10
C LEU A 12 6.58 5.87 1.14
N VAL A 13 5.65 5.04 1.63
CA VAL A 13 4.53 4.50 0.82
C VAL A 13 3.57 5.61 0.41
N GLY A 14 3.19 6.50 1.35
CA GLY A 14 2.29 7.62 1.04
C GLY A 14 2.89 8.61 0.05
N GLY A 15 4.19 8.88 0.13
CA GLY A 15 4.92 9.71 -0.83
C GLY A 15 4.96 9.08 -2.22
N ALA A 16 5.21 7.77 -2.31
CA ALA A 16 5.20 7.04 -3.59
C ALA A 16 3.80 7.05 -4.23
N LEU A 17 2.77 6.78 -3.44
CA LEU A 17 1.38 6.87 -3.91
C LEU A 17 1.01 8.27 -4.39
N ALA A 18 1.43 9.30 -3.64
CA ALA A 18 1.16 10.69 -4.02
C ALA A 18 1.80 11.05 -5.37
N ARG A 19 3.04 10.61 -5.64
CA ARG A 19 3.71 10.78 -6.94
C ARG A 19 2.92 10.11 -8.05
N LEU A 20 2.56 8.85 -7.89
CA LEU A 20 1.77 8.10 -8.88
C LEU A 20 0.42 8.76 -9.17
N ALA A 21 -0.27 9.25 -8.12
CA ALA A 21 -1.55 9.92 -8.28
C ALA A 21 -1.40 11.26 -9.05
N VAL A 22 -0.39 12.06 -8.72
CA VAL A 22 -0.08 13.32 -9.42
C VAL A 22 0.31 13.06 -10.87
N ASP A 23 1.18 12.08 -11.13
CA ASP A 23 1.60 11.69 -12.49
C ASP A 23 0.42 11.23 -13.36
N ALA A 24 -0.60 10.62 -12.73
CA ALA A 24 -1.85 10.24 -13.37
C ALA A 24 -2.88 11.37 -13.47
N GLY A 25 -2.57 12.59 -13.00
CA GLY A 25 -3.40 13.78 -13.13
C GLY A 25 -4.44 13.98 -12.02
N TYR A 26 -4.35 13.25 -10.90
CA TYR A 26 -5.22 13.45 -9.74
C TYR A 26 -4.77 14.64 -8.89
N ASN A 27 -5.76 15.32 -8.27
CA ASN A 27 -5.43 16.17 -7.14
C ASN A 27 -5.09 15.32 -5.92
N VAL A 28 -4.13 15.75 -5.12
CA VAL A 28 -3.71 15.05 -3.90
C VAL A 28 -3.77 15.98 -2.70
N VAL A 29 -4.42 15.53 -1.65
CA VAL A 29 -4.33 16.17 -0.33
C VAL A 29 -3.61 15.20 0.60
N LEU A 30 -2.35 15.52 0.92
CA LEU A 30 -1.47 14.69 1.73
C LEU A 30 -1.45 15.17 3.17
N SER A 31 -1.63 14.26 4.12
CA SER A 31 -1.62 14.56 5.55
C SER A 31 -0.73 13.60 6.35
N ASN A 32 -0.36 14.02 7.54
CA ASN A 32 0.33 13.19 8.53
C ASN A 32 -0.06 13.60 9.96
N SER A 33 0.45 12.87 10.95
CA SER A 33 0.18 13.12 12.37
C SER A 33 0.96 14.32 12.95
N ARG A 34 1.96 14.87 12.23
CA ARG A 34 2.85 15.92 12.71
C ARG A 34 2.47 17.33 12.23
N GLY A 35 1.48 17.41 11.33
CA GLY A 35 1.01 18.66 10.76
C GLY A 35 1.49 18.92 9.32
N PRO A 36 0.71 19.70 8.54
CA PRO A 36 0.96 19.91 7.11
C PRO A 36 2.28 20.64 6.81
N GLU A 37 2.79 21.45 7.73
CA GLU A 37 4.07 22.17 7.60
C GLU A 37 5.27 21.21 7.48
N THR A 38 5.18 20.02 8.06
CA THR A 38 6.27 19.01 8.06
C THR A 38 6.45 18.30 6.71
N ILE A 39 5.50 18.48 5.79
CA ILE A 39 5.51 17.85 4.47
C ILE A 39 5.55 18.84 3.32
N SER A 40 5.84 20.11 3.61
CA SER A 40 5.92 21.17 2.60
C SER A 40 6.93 20.89 1.49
N GLY A 41 8.10 20.32 1.82
CA GLY A 41 9.11 19.91 0.85
C GLY A 41 8.60 18.85 -0.13
N LEU A 42 7.95 17.78 0.39
CA LEU A 42 7.36 16.74 -0.45
C LEU A 42 6.28 17.30 -1.37
N VAL A 43 5.41 18.16 -0.85
CA VAL A 43 4.33 18.78 -1.66
C VAL A 43 4.91 19.69 -2.74
N GLN A 44 5.98 20.42 -2.45
CA GLN A 44 6.67 21.23 -3.45
C GLN A 44 7.26 20.39 -4.58
N GLU A 45 7.84 19.23 -4.26
CA GLU A 45 8.35 18.28 -5.28
C GLU A 45 7.24 17.69 -6.14
N LEU A 46 6.07 17.42 -5.55
CA LEU A 46 4.90 16.86 -6.24
C LEU A 46 4.24 17.86 -7.20
N GLY A 47 4.43 19.17 -6.98
CA GLY A 47 3.93 20.21 -7.85
C GLY A 47 2.46 20.60 -7.62
N PRO A 48 1.81 21.31 -8.57
CA PRO A 48 0.58 22.06 -8.36
C PRO A 48 -0.68 21.20 -8.11
N LEU A 49 -0.64 19.91 -8.39
CA LEU A 49 -1.77 19.00 -8.13
C LEU A 49 -1.78 18.49 -6.68
N ALA A 50 -0.69 18.68 -5.92
CA ALA A 50 -0.58 18.24 -4.54
C ALA A 50 -0.65 19.44 -3.59
N ARG A 51 -1.27 19.23 -2.43
CA ARG A 51 -1.18 20.15 -1.29
C ARG A 51 -1.07 19.39 0.02
N ALA A 52 -0.41 20.02 0.98
CA ALA A 52 -0.46 19.57 2.36
C ALA A 52 -1.83 19.92 2.97
N GLY A 53 -2.29 19.10 3.89
CA GLY A 53 -3.49 19.35 4.66
C GLY A 53 -3.50 18.60 5.98
N THR A 54 -4.46 18.92 6.81
CA THR A 54 -4.80 18.12 7.99
C THR A 54 -5.47 16.82 7.57
N VAL A 55 -5.59 15.86 8.48
CA VAL A 55 -6.34 14.61 8.25
C VAL A 55 -7.78 14.94 7.83
N ASP A 56 -8.41 15.90 8.49
CA ASP A 56 -9.77 16.34 8.19
C ASP A 56 -9.91 16.91 6.78
N GLU A 57 -8.95 17.72 6.35
CA GLU A 57 -8.94 18.29 5.00
C GLU A 57 -8.70 17.23 3.92
N ALA A 58 -7.84 16.22 4.21
CA ALA A 58 -7.63 15.10 3.31
C ALA A 58 -8.92 14.27 3.15
N ILE A 59 -9.61 13.99 4.26
CA ILE A 59 -10.90 13.26 4.26
C ILE A 59 -11.97 14.07 3.51
N ALA A 60 -12.11 15.34 3.83
CA ALA A 60 -13.14 16.19 3.22
C ALA A 60 -12.98 16.31 1.70
N ALA A 61 -11.75 16.45 1.22
CA ALA A 61 -11.45 16.64 -0.20
C ALA A 61 -11.42 15.35 -1.01
N GLY A 62 -11.08 14.20 -0.38
CA GLY A 62 -10.83 12.97 -1.12
C GLY A 62 -12.11 12.26 -1.59
N ASP A 63 -12.09 11.84 -2.86
CA ASP A 63 -13.05 10.90 -3.43
C ASP A 63 -12.68 9.46 -3.01
N ILE A 64 -11.38 9.19 -2.89
CA ILE A 64 -10.80 7.98 -2.29
C ILE A 64 -9.87 8.43 -1.16
N ILE A 65 -9.95 7.78 0.00
CA ILE A 65 -9.05 8.01 1.13
C ILE A 65 -8.08 6.86 1.25
N ALA A 66 -6.82 7.08 0.97
CA ALA A 66 -5.76 6.07 1.10
C ALA A 66 -5.13 6.10 2.49
N LEU A 67 -4.89 4.92 3.04
CA LEU A 67 -4.33 4.71 4.39
C LEU A 67 -2.96 4.01 4.34
N PRO A 68 -1.90 4.65 3.84
CA PRO A 68 -0.53 4.12 3.89
C PRO A 68 0.08 4.36 5.29
N LEU A 69 -0.47 3.69 6.29
CA LEU A 69 -0.08 3.85 7.70
C LEU A 69 0.11 2.47 8.37
N PRO A 70 0.84 2.39 9.47
CA PRO A 70 0.93 1.16 10.27
C PRO A 70 -0.45 0.75 10.78
N LEU A 71 -0.77 -0.54 10.72
CA LEU A 71 -2.06 -1.06 11.21
C LEU A 71 -2.34 -0.64 12.66
N ALA A 72 -1.33 -0.64 13.51
CA ALA A 72 -1.45 -0.19 14.91
C ALA A 72 -2.05 1.22 15.10
N SER A 73 -2.08 2.04 14.03
CA SER A 73 -2.59 3.42 14.09
C SER A 73 -4.06 3.54 13.66
N PHE A 74 -4.73 2.44 13.30
CA PHE A 74 -6.09 2.51 12.73
C PHE A 74 -7.12 3.09 13.70
N GLU A 75 -6.97 2.84 15.01
CA GLU A 75 -7.91 3.34 16.03
C GLU A 75 -7.89 4.87 16.20
N ALA A 76 -6.80 5.52 15.76
CA ALA A 76 -6.70 6.97 15.77
C ALA A 76 -7.41 7.65 14.58
N LEU A 77 -7.91 6.89 13.61
CA LEU A 77 -8.66 7.43 12.49
C LEU A 77 -10.03 7.95 12.93
N PRO A 78 -10.44 9.17 12.48
CA PRO A 78 -11.72 9.75 12.84
C PRO A 78 -12.87 9.08 12.07
N ALA A 79 -13.40 7.98 12.64
CA ALA A 79 -14.40 7.13 11.98
C ALA A 79 -15.68 7.87 11.57
N ASP A 80 -16.10 8.85 12.36
CA ASP A 80 -17.24 9.72 12.08
C ASP A 80 -17.05 10.57 10.83
N LYS A 81 -15.83 11.08 10.60
CA LYS A 81 -15.50 11.89 9.43
C LYS A 81 -15.28 11.06 8.17
N LEU A 82 -14.92 9.79 8.33
CA LEU A 82 -14.77 8.83 7.25
C LEU A 82 -16.09 8.18 6.82
N ALA A 83 -17.19 8.44 7.51
CA ALA A 83 -18.50 7.90 7.17
C ALA A 83 -18.86 8.20 5.71
N GLY A 84 -19.29 7.16 4.95
CA GLY A 84 -19.62 7.23 3.53
C GLY A 84 -18.43 7.34 2.58
N LYS A 85 -17.20 7.40 3.06
CA LYS A 85 -15.99 7.45 2.22
C LYS A 85 -15.56 6.07 1.76
N VAL A 86 -15.04 6.01 0.52
CA VAL A 86 -14.28 4.85 0.03
C VAL A 86 -12.85 4.94 0.56
N VAL A 87 -12.43 3.92 1.27
CA VAL A 87 -11.14 3.84 1.96
C VAL A 87 -10.28 2.78 1.31
N LEU A 88 -9.15 3.17 0.72
CA LEU A 88 -8.12 2.25 0.22
C LEU A 88 -7.20 1.88 1.39
N ASP A 89 -7.39 0.68 1.92
CA ASP A 89 -6.60 0.15 3.04
C ASP A 89 -5.30 -0.46 2.54
N GLN A 90 -4.17 0.16 2.91
CA GLN A 90 -2.81 -0.28 2.62
C GLN A 90 -2.10 -0.82 3.87
N THR A 91 -2.82 -1.01 4.97
CA THR A 91 -2.23 -1.49 6.23
C THR A 91 -1.79 -2.96 6.11
N ASN A 92 -0.82 -3.36 6.90
CA ASN A 92 -0.34 -4.73 7.00
C ASN A 92 -0.13 -5.14 8.45
N TYR A 93 -0.48 -6.38 8.79
CA TYR A 93 -0.30 -6.91 10.13
C TYR A 93 1.11 -7.49 10.30
N TYR A 94 1.85 -6.94 11.29
CA TYR A 94 3.17 -7.38 11.71
C TYR A 94 3.17 -7.58 13.23
N PRO A 95 3.00 -8.82 13.73
CA PRO A 95 2.88 -9.11 15.17
C PRO A 95 4.10 -8.68 16.00
N GLU A 96 5.26 -8.54 15.38
CA GLU A 96 6.49 -8.08 16.04
C GLU A 96 6.45 -6.60 16.43
N PHE A 97 5.63 -5.77 15.74
CA PHE A 97 5.48 -4.36 16.07
C PHE A 97 4.23 -4.05 16.89
N TRP A 98 3.17 -4.82 16.68
CA TRP A 98 1.90 -4.65 17.38
C TRP A 98 1.08 -5.93 17.28
N ARG A 99 0.51 -6.38 18.39
CA ARG A 99 -0.28 -7.61 18.45
C ARG A 99 -1.75 -7.35 18.68
N ASN A 100 -2.56 -8.14 18.01
CA ASN A 100 -4.01 -8.16 18.20
C ASN A 100 -4.49 -9.62 18.30
N ALA A 101 -5.16 -9.95 19.40
CA ALA A 101 -5.58 -11.32 19.69
C ALA A 101 -6.57 -11.88 18.67
N GLU A 102 -7.44 -11.05 18.08
CA GLU A 102 -8.42 -11.50 17.09
C GLU A 102 -7.74 -11.84 15.76
N LEU A 103 -6.70 -11.09 15.38
CA LEU A 103 -5.87 -11.42 14.21
C LEU A 103 -5.05 -12.68 14.47
N ASP A 104 -4.37 -12.76 15.64
CA ASP A 104 -3.55 -13.92 16.03
C ASP A 104 -4.36 -15.22 16.06
N ASN A 105 -5.65 -15.14 16.46
CA ASN A 105 -6.58 -16.27 16.52
C ASN A 105 -7.35 -16.51 15.20
N LEU A 106 -7.00 -15.80 14.13
CA LEU A 106 -7.66 -15.92 12.82
C LEU A 106 -9.16 -15.58 12.81
N ALA A 107 -9.66 -14.85 13.81
CA ALA A 107 -11.06 -14.48 13.92
C ALA A 107 -11.45 -13.42 12.86
N LEU A 108 -10.51 -12.55 12.49
CA LEU A 108 -10.66 -11.48 11.50
C LEU A 108 -9.46 -11.45 10.56
N THR A 109 -9.60 -10.75 9.43
CA THR A 109 -8.49 -10.23 8.63
C THR A 109 -8.09 -8.83 9.10
N SER A 110 -6.94 -8.33 8.66
CA SER A 110 -6.53 -6.96 9.03
C SER A 110 -7.51 -5.90 8.52
N SER A 111 -8.06 -6.10 7.32
CA SER A 111 -9.03 -5.16 6.75
C SER A 111 -10.43 -5.26 7.35
N GLU A 112 -10.86 -6.43 7.81
CA GLU A 112 -12.09 -6.53 8.61
C GLU A 112 -11.96 -5.78 9.93
N LEU A 113 -10.77 -5.81 10.57
CA LEU A 113 -10.50 -5.03 11.78
C LEU A 113 -10.60 -3.52 11.51
N VAL A 114 -10.03 -3.04 10.40
CA VAL A 114 -10.15 -1.64 9.95
C VAL A 114 -11.61 -1.29 9.64
N GLN A 115 -12.33 -2.15 8.88
CA GLN A 115 -13.74 -1.93 8.54
C GLN A 115 -14.63 -1.86 9.79
N ARG A 116 -14.37 -2.68 10.79
CA ARG A 116 -15.12 -2.66 12.05
C ARG A 116 -14.95 -1.32 12.81
N HIS A 117 -13.76 -0.75 12.80
CA HIS A 117 -13.52 0.59 13.34
C HIS A 117 -14.19 1.66 12.48
N LEU A 118 -14.05 1.57 11.17
CA LEU A 118 -14.62 2.49 10.18
C LEU A 118 -16.00 1.97 9.69
N LYS A 119 -16.91 1.63 10.60
CA LYS A 119 -18.14 0.90 10.33
C LYS A 119 -19.07 1.52 9.28
N ASP A 120 -19.04 2.84 9.14
CA ASP A 120 -19.86 3.61 8.21
C ASP A 120 -19.10 4.02 6.94
N SER A 121 -17.84 3.56 6.77
CA SER A 121 -17.03 3.71 5.54
C SER A 121 -17.11 2.46 4.68
N ILE A 122 -16.55 2.51 3.49
CA ILE A 122 -16.43 1.37 2.59
C ILE A 122 -14.94 1.07 2.40
N VAL A 123 -14.45 0.01 3.06
CA VAL A 123 -13.03 -0.35 3.03
C VAL A 123 -12.74 -1.30 1.87
N ILE A 124 -11.73 -0.96 1.09
CA ILE A 124 -11.15 -1.81 0.02
C ILE A 124 -9.69 -2.04 0.32
N LYS A 125 -9.29 -3.28 0.52
CA LYS A 125 -7.89 -3.70 0.64
C LYS A 125 -7.21 -3.62 -0.70
N GLY A 126 -6.04 -2.99 -0.80
CA GLY A 126 -5.28 -2.95 -2.06
C GLY A 126 -4.00 -2.13 -1.97
N LEU A 127 -3.14 -2.26 -2.98
CA LEU A 127 -1.88 -1.53 -3.12
C LEU A 127 -0.98 -1.61 -1.86
N HIS A 128 -0.87 -2.78 -1.26
CA HIS A 128 -0.14 -3.03 -0.02
C HIS A 128 0.91 -4.14 -0.14
N ASN A 129 1.09 -4.69 -1.36
CA ASN A 129 1.84 -5.93 -1.62
C ASN A 129 3.33 -5.72 -1.89
N PHE A 130 3.82 -4.48 -1.95
CA PHE A 130 5.22 -4.16 -2.25
C PHE A 130 5.66 -2.88 -1.53
N ASP A 131 6.97 -2.64 -1.53
CA ASP A 131 7.54 -1.44 -0.93
C ASP A 131 7.34 -0.18 -1.79
N TRP A 132 7.70 0.97 -1.23
CA TRP A 132 7.53 2.29 -1.85
C TRP A 132 8.34 2.47 -3.15
N ASN A 133 9.56 1.87 -3.23
CA ASN A 133 10.42 2.02 -4.40
C ASN A 133 9.82 1.26 -5.58
N HIS A 134 9.47 -0.01 -5.36
CA HIS A 134 8.88 -0.85 -6.39
C HIS A 134 7.43 -0.45 -6.71
N MET A 135 6.71 0.13 -5.76
CA MET A 135 5.41 0.75 -6.04
C MET A 135 5.52 1.84 -7.10
N TYR A 136 6.57 2.68 -7.06
CA TYR A 136 6.73 3.73 -8.05
C TYR A 136 7.43 3.23 -9.32
N SER A 137 8.53 2.48 -9.18
CA SER A 137 9.37 2.08 -10.31
C SER A 137 8.72 1.01 -11.21
N ASN A 138 7.78 0.22 -10.71
CA ASN A 138 7.08 -0.83 -11.46
C ASN A 138 5.76 -0.36 -12.10
N ALA A 139 5.34 0.88 -11.90
CA ALA A 139 4.16 1.43 -12.57
C ALA A 139 4.42 1.55 -14.08
N ARG A 140 3.48 1.08 -14.91
CA ARG A 140 3.58 1.08 -16.37
C ARG A 140 2.31 1.60 -17.01
N PRO A 141 2.40 2.24 -18.18
CA PRO A 141 1.23 2.70 -18.92
C PRO A 141 0.35 1.52 -19.35
N LYS A 142 -0.91 1.81 -19.66
CA LYS A 142 -1.84 0.80 -20.16
C LYS A 142 -1.34 0.18 -21.47
N GLY A 143 -1.35 -1.15 -21.51
CA GLY A 143 -0.91 -1.94 -22.69
C GLY A 143 0.57 -2.29 -22.70
N ASP A 144 1.33 -1.85 -21.71
CA ASP A 144 2.72 -2.26 -21.54
C ASP A 144 2.80 -3.75 -21.15
N ALA A 145 3.70 -4.51 -21.76
CA ALA A 145 3.87 -5.94 -21.50
C ALA A 145 4.44 -6.24 -20.10
N GLU A 146 5.15 -5.26 -19.51
CA GLU A 146 5.70 -5.38 -18.16
C GLU A 146 4.76 -4.85 -17.06
N ARG A 147 3.51 -4.50 -17.43
CA ARG A 147 2.53 -4.00 -16.48
C ARG A 147 2.13 -5.07 -15.47
N MET A 148 2.28 -4.75 -14.19
CA MET A 148 1.99 -5.66 -13.09
C MET A 148 0.51 -5.67 -12.73
N THR A 149 0.01 -6.84 -12.31
CA THR A 149 -1.31 -6.99 -11.71
C THR A 149 -1.19 -7.04 -10.20
N ILE A 150 -1.99 -6.22 -9.52
CA ILE A 150 -2.11 -6.18 -8.05
C ILE A 150 -3.51 -6.63 -7.62
N PRO A 151 -3.64 -7.25 -6.43
CA PRO A 151 -4.93 -7.69 -5.94
C PRO A 151 -5.67 -6.59 -5.17
N VAL A 152 -7.00 -6.69 -5.18
CA VAL A 152 -7.90 -5.93 -4.29
C VAL A 152 -8.91 -6.88 -3.64
N ALA A 153 -9.39 -6.54 -2.44
CA ALA A 153 -10.49 -7.23 -1.78
C ALA A 153 -11.44 -6.21 -1.13
N GLY A 154 -12.73 -6.53 -1.10
CA GLY A 154 -13.74 -5.64 -0.51
C GLY A 154 -15.15 -6.15 -0.73
N ASP A 155 -16.10 -5.67 0.06
CA ASP A 155 -17.47 -6.17 0.07
C ASP A 155 -18.43 -5.35 -0.80
N ASP A 156 -18.01 -4.14 -1.23
CA ASP A 156 -18.80 -3.25 -2.08
C ASP A 156 -18.24 -3.21 -3.51
N ASP A 157 -19.03 -3.65 -4.48
CA ASP A 157 -18.61 -3.76 -5.88
C ASP A 157 -18.41 -2.39 -6.55
N ASP A 158 -19.17 -1.36 -6.16
CA ASP A 158 -19.01 -0.01 -6.73
C ASP A 158 -17.72 0.62 -6.23
N ALA A 159 -17.40 0.49 -4.95
CA ALA A 159 -16.15 0.94 -4.37
C ALA A 159 -14.95 0.16 -4.92
N LYS A 160 -15.05 -1.18 -5.09
CA LYS A 160 -14.01 -1.97 -5.77
C LYS A 160 -13.77 -1.48 -7.20
N ARG A 161 -14.82 -1.15 -7.94
CA ARG A 161 -14.69 -0.59 -9.31
C ARG A 161 -13.98 0.77 -9.28
N LEU A 162 -14.36 1.66 -8.37
CA LEU A 162 -13.73 2.98 -8.22
C LEU A 162 -12.25 2.85 -7.91
N VAL A 163 -11.89 2.04 -6.91
CA VAL A 163 -10.49 1.77 -6.55
C VAL A 163 -9.73 1.09 -7.70
N THR A 164 -10.35 0.12 -8.38
CA THR A 164 -9.75 -0.54 -9.56
C THR A 164 -9.44 0.47 -10.68
N GLN A 165 -10.33 1.40 -10.94
CA GLN A 165 -10.10 2.45 -11.95
C GLN A 165 -8.93 3.35 -11.57
N PHE A 166 -8.87 3.76 -10.30
CA PHE A 166 -7.75 4.52 -9.77
C PHE A 166 -6.42 3.75 -9.92
N LEU A 167 -6.36 2.50 -9.45
CA LEU A 167 -5.15 1.68 -9.51
C LEU A 167 -4.70 1.44 -10.97
N LYS A 168 -5.65 1.27 -11.88
CA LYS A 168 -5.36 1.16 -13.33
C LYS A 168 -4.79 2.45 -13.90
N SER A 169 -5.27 3.60 -13.47
CA SER A 169 -4.78 4.89 -13.95
C SER A 169 -3.36 5.21 -13.48
N ILE A 170 -2.98 4.74 -12.30
CA ILE A 170 -1.65 4.94 -11.73
C ILE A 170 -0.61 3.88 -12.14
N GLY A 171 -0.95 2.97 -13.05
CA GLY A 171 0.07 2.10 -13.66
C GLY A 171 -0.06 0.60 -13.40
N TYR A 172 -1.17 0.09 -12.86
CA TYR A 172 -1.34 -1.32 -12.51
C TYR A 172 -2.55 -1.95 -13.20
N ASP A 173 -2.49 -3.24 -13.47
CA ASP A 173 -3.69 -4.05 -13.67
C ASP A 173 -4.18 -4.58 -12.32
N VAL A 174 -5.45 -4.97 -12.25
CA VAL A 174 -6.07 -5.32 -10.96
C VAL A 174 -6.82 -6.64 -11.09
N VAL A 175 -6.66 -7.49 -10.08
CA VAL A 175 -7.43 -8.73 -9.90
C VAL A 175 -8.25 -8.65 -8.62
N ASP A 176 -9.52 -9.04 -8.68
CA ASP A 176 -10.38 -9.17 -7.51
C ASP A 176 -10.05 -10.46 -6.74
N ALA A 177 -9.72 -10.32 -5.46
CA ALA A 177 -9.42 -11.42 -4.53
C ALA A 177 -10.61 -11.81 -3.64
N GLY A 178 -11.78 -11.16 -3.83
CA GLY A 178 -13.00 -11.45 -3.09
C GLY A 178 -13.38 -10.41 -2.06
N SER A 179 -14.04 -10.87 -0.98
CA SER A 179 -14.50 -10.04 0.14
C SER A 179 -13.36 -9.63 1.08
N LEU A 180 -13.65 -8.74 2.06
CA LEU A 180 -12.68 -8.43 3.13
C LEU A 180 -12.34 -9.67 3.95
N ALA A 181 -13.28 -10.58 4.17
CA ALA A 181 -13.04 -11.85 4.85
C ALA A 181 -12.03 -12.76 4.08
N GLU A 182 -11.88 -12.58 2.78
CA GLU A 182 -10.90 -13.28 1.94
C GLU A 182 -9.57 -12.51 1.78
N SER A 183 -9.46 -11.29 2.34
CA SER A 183 -8.26 -10.45 2.18
C SER A 183 -6.98 -11.10 2.72
N TRP A 184 -7.07 -12.08 3.62
CA TRP A 184 -5.93 -12.86 4.08
C TRP A 184 -5.16 -13.55 2.95
N ARG A 185 -5.80 -13.80 1.79
CA ARG A 185 -5.16 -14.40 0.60
C ARG A 185 -4.14 -13.48 -0.05
N ILE A 186 -4.18 -12.22 0.30
CA ILE A 186 -3.31 -11.17 -0.26
C ILE A 186 -2.48 -10.44 0.81
N GLU A 187 -2.67 -10.76 2.09
CA GLU A 187 -1.97 -10.18 3.24
C GLU A 187 -0.59 -10.82 3.47
N PRO A 188 0.24 -10.30 4.39
CA PRO A 188 1.55 -10.86 4.71
C PRO A 188 1.51 -12.37 4.99
N GLY A 189 2.41 -13.10 4.36
CA GLY A 189 2.47 -14.56 4.39
C GLY A 189 1.75 -15.26 3.23
N ALA A 190 0.92 -14.56 2.45
CA ALA A 190 0.31 -15.10 1.25
C ALA A 190 1.29 -15.14 0.06
N PRO A 191 1.13 -16.07 -0.90
CA PRO A 191 2.04 -16.21 -2.05
C PRO A 191 2.15 -14.96 -2.92
N ILE A 192 1.12 -14.12 -2.97
CA ILE A 192 1.11 -12.88 -3.75
C ILE A 192 1.65 -11.67 -2.97
N TYR A 193 2.04 -11.86 -1.71
CA TYR A 193 2.53 -10.76 -0.90
C TYR A 193 4.04 -10.59 -1.04
N PHE A 194 4.49 -9.37 -1.35
CA PHE A 194 5.84 -8.85 -1.37
C PHE A 194 6.80 -9.49 -2.40
N TRP A 195 7.18 -10.76 -2.22
CA TRP A 195 8.22 -11.43 -3.02
C TRP A 195 7.99 -11.41 -4.54
N PRO A 196 6.77 -11.58 -5.06
CA PRO A 196 6.53 -11.49 -6.50
C PRO A 196 6.77 -10.10 -7.08
N TYR A 197 6.82 -9.08 -6.25
CA TYR A 197 6.97 -7.67 -6.63
C TYR A 197 8.35 -7.10 -6.27
N ALA A 198 9.24 -7.92 -5.76
CA ALA A 198 10.61 -7.54 -5.40
C ALA A 198 11.63 -8.22 -6.35
N PRO A 199 12.78 -7.60 -6.63
CA PRO A 199 13.82 -8.23 -7.42
C PRO A 199 14.46 -9.38 -6.65
N VAL A 200 14.93 -10.38 -7.39
CA VAL A 200 15.76 -11.44 -6.84
C VAL A 200 17.19 -10.91 -6.71
N VAL A 201 17.71 -10.87 -5.50
CA VAL A 201 19.09 -10.46 -5.24
C VAL A 201 20.00 -11.67 -5.42
N PRO A 202 21.02 -11.61 -6.30
CA PRO A 202 21.99 -12.69 -6.50
C PRO A 202 22.86 -12.93 -5.24
N ASP A 203 23.29 -14.17 -5.04
CA ASP A 203 24.26 -14.49 -4.00
C ASP A 203 25.65 -13.89 -4.28
N GLY A 204 26.40 -13.58 -3.23
CA GLY A 204 27.81 -13.20 -3.29
C GLY A 204 28.06 -11.70 -3.54
N LEU A 205 27.02 -10.88 -3.53
CA LEU A 205 27.17 -9.43 -3.52
C LEU A 205 27.58 -8.92 -2.14
N THR A 206 28.26 -7.78 -2.09
CA THR A 206 28.47 -7.02 -0.86
C THR A 206 27.15 -6.37 -0.43
N GLU A 207 27.01 -5.97 0.82
CA GLU A 207 25.80 -5.34 1.36
C GLU A 207 25.37 -4.09 0.54
N ASP A 208 26.32 -3.27 0.10
CA ASP A 208 26.02 -2.07 -0.71
C ASP A 208 25.60 -2.44 -2.15
N GLU A 209 26.18 -3.50 -2.71
CA GLU A 209 25.77 -4.02 -4.01
C GLU A 209 24.38 -4.65 -3.95
N GLU A 210 24.05 -5.38 -2.88
CA GLU A 210 22.70 -5.93 -2.64
C GLU A 210 21.67 -4.82 -2.56
N LYS A 211 21.93 -3.76 -1.78
CA LYS A 211 21.02 -2.60 -1.66
C LYS A 211 20.81 -1.91 -3.01
N ARG A 212 21.88 -1.67 -3.77
CA ARG A 212 21.79 -1.06 -5.10
C ARG A 212 21.01 -1.95 -6.04
N HIS A 213 21.35 -3.24 -6.09
CA HIS A 213 20.64 -4.20 -6.93
C HIS A 213 19.16 -4.24 -6.59
N TYR A 214 18.82 -4.28 -5.29
CA TYR A 214 17.43 -4.28 -4.83
C TYR A 214 16.66 -3.04 -5.32
N LEU A 215 17.28 -1.86 -5.32
CA LEU A 215 16.62 -0.62 -5.72
C LEU A 215 16.49 -0.45 -7.25
N GLU A 216 17.39 -1.04 -8.03
CA GLU A 216 17.55 -0.74 -9.46
C GLU A 216 17.19 -1.91 -10.39
N ALA A 217 17.24 -3.15 -9.90
CA ALA A 217 17.01 -4.31 -10.74
C ALA A 217 15.54 -4.41 -11.20
N PRO A 218 15.31 -4.83 -12.45
CA PRO A 218 13.97 -5.04 -12.96
C PRO A 218 13.29 -6.20 -12.22
N VAL A 219 11.98 -6.07 -12.00
CA VAL A 219 11.14 -7.11 -11.43
C VAL A 219 10.30 -7.73 -12.53
N PRO A 220 10.31 -9.06 -12.70
CA PRO A 220 9.46 -9.72 -13.68
C PRO A 220 7.98 -9.40 -13.43
N PRO A 221 7.18 -9.13 -14.47
CA PRO A 221 5.80 -8.73 -14.29
C PRO A 221 4.93 -9.84 -13.70
N VAL A 222 4.15 -9.51 -12.70
CA VAL A 222 3.07 -10.37 -12.17
C VAL A 222 1.87 -10.21 -13.10
N THR A 223 1.62 -11.19 -13.96
CA THR A 223 0.46 -11.19 -14.86
C THR A 223 -0.84 -11.47 -14.10
N THR A 224 -1.99 -11.11 -14.68
CA THR A 224 -3.30 -11.40 -14.08
C THR A 224 -3.52 -12.90 -13.85
N GLU A 225 -3.04 -13.74 -14.76
CA GLU A 225 -3.10 -15.20 -14.61
C GLU A 225 -2.25 -15.69 -13.44
N THR A 226 -1.01 -15.18 -13.34
CA THR A 226 -0.09 -15.51 -12.23
C THR A 226 -0.65 -15.04 -10.89
N ALA A 227 -1.16 -13.80 -10.82
CA ALA A 227 -1.79 -13.25 -9.62
C ALA A 227 -2.97 -14.11 -9.16
N ARG A 228 -3.86 -14.50 -10.07
CA ARG A 228 -5.01 -15.36 -9.77
C ARG A 228 -4.57 -16.71 -9.22
N LYS A 229 -3.61 -17.38 -9.87
CA LYS A 229 -3.04 -18.66 -9.39
C LYS A 229 -2.43 -18.53 -7.99
N MET A 230 -1.79 -17.41 -7.67
CA MET A 230 -1.22 -17.16 -6.33
C MET A 230 -2.32 -16.97 -5.28
N ILE A 231 -3.38 -16.25 -5.60
CA ILE A 231 -4.54 -16.04 -4.71
C ILE A 231 -5.27 -17.37 -4.47
N ASP A 232 -5.54 -18.13 -5.53
CA ASP A 232 -6.30 -19.42 -5.45
C ASP A 232 -5.57 -20.47 -4.62
N ARG A 233 -4.23 -20.53 -4.70
CA ARG A 233 -3.41 -21.47 -3.92
C ARG A 233 -3.05 -20.99 -2.52
N ALA A 234 -3.45 -19.79 -2.14
CA ALA A 234 -3.12 -19.25 -0.82
C ALA A 234 -3.71 -20.13 0.29
N VAL A 235 -2.89 -20.39 1.29
CA VAL A 235 -3.28 -21.06 2.54
C VAL A 235 -3.11 -20.02 3.63
N ARG A 236 -4.12 -19.87 4.51
CA ARG A 236 -4.06 -18.88 5.57
C ARG A 236 -2.88 -19.19 6.49
N PRO A 237 -1.92 -18.26 6.66
CA PRO A 237 -0.71 -18.54 7.44
C PRO A 237 -1.05 -18.72 8.93
N SER A 238 -0.28 -19.58 9.59
CA SER A 238 -0.30 -19.74 11.04
C SER A 238 1.13 -19.93 11.54
N PRO A 239 1.72 -19.00 12.28
CA PRO A 239 1.11 -17.74 12.75
C PRO A 239 0.76 -16.79 11.60
N VAL A 240 -0.23 -15.91 11.85
CA VAL A 240 -0.67 -14.89 10.89
C VAL A 240 0.26 -13.67 10.93
N GLY A 241 0.30 -12.94 9.82
CA GLY A 241 1.05 -11.69 9.68
C GLY A 241 2.46 -11.87 9.13
N GLY A 242 3.10 -10.73 8.87
CA GLY A 242 4.48 -10.65 8.38
C GLY A 242 5.51 -10.57 9.49
N THR A 243 6.77 -10.80 9.11
CA THR A 243 7.93 -10.50 9.93
C THR A 243 9.00 -9.84 9.07
N LEU A 244 9.87 -9.02 9.66
CA LEU A 244 11.02 -8.48 8.93
C LEU A 244 11.93 -9.61 8.41
N ALA A 245 12.04 -10.70 9.17
CA ALA A 245 12.84 -11.86 8.79
C ALA A 245 12.30 -12.58 7.52
N SER A 246 11.04 -12.37 7.16
CA SER A 246 10.44 -12.93 5.94
C SER A 246 10.58 -12.03 4.72
N MET A 247 11.23 -10.87 4.85
CA MET A 247 11.47 -9.93 3.75
C MET A 247 12.90 -10.05 3.20
N PRO A 248 13.17 -9.56 1.97
CA PRO A 248 14.53 -9.49 1.45
C PRO A 248 15.47 -8.74 2.40
N PRO A 249 16.66 -9.28 2.75
CA PRO A 249 17.59 -8.62 3.66
C PRO A 249 17.96 -7.20 3.23
N ALA A 250 18.17 -6.98 1.94
CA ALA A 250 18.46 -5.66 1.39
C ALA A 250 17.32 -4.66 1.65
N HIS A 251 16.05 -5.10 1.49
CA HIS A 251 14.89 -4.25 1.83
C HIS A 251 14.89 -3.87 3.30
N VAL A 252 15.09 -4.84 4.19
CA VAL A 252 15.12 -4.60 5.64
C VAL A 252 16.22 -3.61 6.02
N ALA A 253 17.43 -3.78 5.45
CA ALA A 253 18.56 -2.89 5.71
C ALA A 253 18.26 -1.45 5.25
N ILE A 254 17.69 -1.28 4.04
CA ILE A 254 17.30 0.03 3.50
C ILE A 254 16.20 0.66 4.37
N PHE A 255 15.16 -0.11 4.72
CA PHE A 255 14.05 0.36 5.55
C PHE A 255 14.53 0.86 6.92
N LEU A 256 15.39 0.08 7.60
CA LEU A 256 15.94 0.45 8.91
C LEU A 256 16.85 1.70 8.82
N ALA A 257 17.65 1.83 7.75
CA ALA A 257 18.48 3.00 7.53
C ALA A 257 17.63 4.26 7.38
N LEU A 258 16.59 4.21 6.55
CA LEU A 258 15.67 5.34 6.33
C LEU A 258 14.85 5.68 7.59
N ALA A 259 14.41 4.68 8.35
CA ALA A 259 13.72 4.87 9.63
C ALA A 259 14.61 5.56 10.69
N SER A 260 15.92 5.35 10.61
CA SER A 260 16.93 5.99 11.48
C SER A 260 17.35 7.39 11.01
N GLY A 261 16.76 7.93 9.94
CA GLY A 261 17.09 9.24 9.38
C GLY A 261 18.35 9.27 8.51
N ASN A 262 18.91 8.12 8.16
CA ASN A 262 20.04 8.02 7.24
C ASN A 262 19.57 8.14 5.79
N THR A 263 20.37 8.81 4.95
CA THR A 263 20.16 8.82 3.50
C THR A 263 20.71 7.52 2.90
N VAL A 264 19.87 6.78 2.19
CA VAL A 264 20.36 5.70 1.32
C VAL A 264 20.84 6.35 0.03
N GLN A 265 22.14 6.31 -0.22
CA GLN A 265 22.67 6.77 -1.51
C GLN A 265 22.14 5.87 -2.63
N LYS A 266 21.54 6.52 -3.65
CA LYS A 266 21.15 5.87 -4.90
C LYS A 266 22.39 5.51 -5.70
#